data_e94c1975d98efacf796517735368ce55
#
_entry.id   e94c1975d98efacf796517735368ce55
#
_cell.length_a   1.000
_cell.length_b   1.000
_cell.length_c   1.000
_cell.angle_alpha   90.00
_cell.angle_beta   90.00
_cell.angle_gamma   90.00
#
_symmetry.space_group_name_H-M   'P 1'
#
loop_
_entity.id
_entity.type
_entity.pdbx_description
1 polymer ?
#
loop_
_entity_poly.entity_id
_entity_poly.type
_entity_poly.pdbx_seq_one_letter_code
_entity_poly.pdbx_strand_id
1 'polypeptide(L)' 'MKAAPEDCIKYHNDGSIWAKGQIVGDEMHGYWEWYRKDGIIMRSGYFEYGKQVGEWITYDKKGKIFKVTKMKAKV' A
#
# COMPACT_ATOMS: atom_id res chain seq x y z
N MET A 1 -20.41 -14.83 -5.55
CA MET A 1 -19.14 -14.93 -6.27
C MET A 1 -18.22 -13.81 -5.84
N LYS A 2 -16.99 -14.14 -5.51
CA LYS A 2 -16.03 -13.10 -5.08
C LYS A 2 -15.50 -12.35 -6.29
N ALA A 3 -15.37 -11.04 -6.14
CA ALA A 3 -14.72 -10.24 -7.17
C ALA A 3 -13.24 -10.61 -7.25
N ALA A 4 -12.70 -10.61 -8.46
CA ALA A 4 -11.27 -10.80 -8.65
C ALA A 4 -10.53 -9.51 -8.28
N PRO A 5 -9.30 -9.60 -7.77
CA PRO A 5 -8.51 -8.40 -7.52
C PRO A 5 -8.27 -7.61 -8.79
N GLU A 6 -8.37 -6.29 -8.69
CA GLU A 6 -8.11 -5.39 -9.80
C GLU A 6 -7.00 -4.43 -9.41
N ASP A 7 -6.15 -4.09 -10.38
CA ASP A 7 -5.10 -3.12 -10.14
C ASP A 7 -5.70 -1.75 -9.88
N CYS A 8 -5.12 -1.04 -8.92
CA CYS A 8 -5.57 0.30 -8.56
C CYS A 8 -4.36 1.20 -8.41
N ILE A 9 -4.36 2.31 -9.13
CA ILE A 9 -3.28 3.30 -9.05
C ILE A 9 -3.89 4.64 -8.73
N LYS A 10 -3.33 5.31 -7.73
CA LYS A 10 -3.76 6.66 -7.34
C LYS A 10 -2.62 7.64 -7.55
N TYR A 11 -2.96 8.88 -7.86
CA TYR A 11 -1.97 9.88 -8.25
C TYR A 11 -2.00 11.08 -7.31
N HIS A 12 -0.83 11.69 -7.16
CA HIS A 12 -0.74 13.02 -6.57
C HIS A 12 -1.34 14.05 -7.53
N ASN A 13 -1.55 15.26 -7.06
CA ASN A 13 -2.11 16.31 -7.89
C ASN A 13 -1.24 16.66 -9.10
N ASP A 14 0.07 16.40 -9.02
CA ASP A 14 0.99 16.68 -10.13
C ASP A 14 1.08 15.54 -11.15
N GLY A 15 0.30 14.48 -10.97
CA GLY A 15 0.29 13.35 -11.89
C GLY A 15 1.24 12.22 -11.55
N SER A 16 2.13 12.40 -10.58
CA SER A 16 3.01 11.32 -10.15
C SER A 16 2.22 10.29 -9.34
N ILE A 17 2.70 9.05 -9.32
CA ILE A 17 2.01 7.98 -8.60
C ILE A 17 2.11 8.22 -7.10
N TRP A 18 0.98 8.22 -6.43
CA TRP A 18 0.90 8.32 -4.98
C TRP A 18 0.81 6.93 -4.33
N ALA A 19 -0.01 6.06 -4.89
CA ALA A 19 -0.22 4.73 -4.32
C ALA A 19 -0.55 3.75 -5.42
N LYS A 20 -0.13 2.50 -5.23
CA LYS A 20 -0.55 1.44 -6.14
C LYS A 20 -0.69 0.14 -5.38
N GLY A 21 -1.66 -0.65 -5.80
CA GLY A 21 -1.96 -1.92 -5.20
C GLY A 21 -3.14 -2.54 -5.92
N GLN A 22 -3.91 -3.33 -5.20
CA GLN A 22 -5.07 -3.98 -5.76
C GLN A 22 -6.28 -3.75 -4.87
N ILE A 23 -7.46 -3.83 -5.48
CA ILE A 23 -8.73 -3.75 -4.75
C ILE A 23 -9.57 -4.96 -5.10
N VAL A 24 -10.39 -5.38 -4.14
CA VAL A 24 -11.41 -6.39 -4.35
C VAL A 24 -12.73 -5.72 -4.00
N GLY A 25 -13.57 -5.52 -5.02
CA GLY A 25 -14.73 -4.66 -4.84
C GLY A 25 -14.27 -3.24 -4.55
N ASP A 26 -14.66 -2.70 -3.42
CA ASP A 26 -14.27 -1.35 -3.01
C ASP A 26 -13.19 -1.34 -1.94
N GLU A 27 -12.61 -2.49 -1.62
CA GLU A 27 -11.68 -2.61 -0.50
C GLU A 27 -10.27 -2.87 -0.97
N MET A 28 -9.32 -2.20 -0.34
CA MET A 28 -7.90 -2.44 -0.60
C MET A 28 -7.56 -3.87 -0.21
N HIS A 29 -6.76 -4.53 -1.04
CA HIS A 29 -6.42 -5.93 -0.83
C HIS A 29 -5.03 -6.22 -1.38
N GLY A 30 -4.28 -7.10 -0.70
CA GLY A 30 -2.95 -7.48 -1.14
C GLY A 30 -1.90 -6.43 -0.83
N TYR A 31 -0.84 -6.43 -1.60
CA TYR A 31 0.31 -5.56 -1.37
C TYR A 31 0.07 -4.17 -1.92
N TRP A 32 0.40 -3.16 -1.10
CA TRP A 32 0.26 -1.76 -1.46
C TRP A 32 1.55 -1.01 -1.22
N GLU A 33 1.83 -0.02 -2.10
CA GLU A 33 2.97 0.88 -1.96
C GLU A 33 2.49 2.31 -2.08
N TRP A 34 3.08 3.20 -1.29
CA TRP A 34 2.84 4.63 -1.37
C TRP A 34 4.14 5.34 -1.67
N TYR A 35 4.08 6.38 -2.48
CA TYR A 35 5.25 7.08 -2.98
C TYR A 35 5.17 8.56 -2.70
N ARG A 36 6.35 9.17 -2.52
CA ARG A 36 6.47 10.62 -2.46
C ARG A 36 6.35 11.17 -3.87
N LYS A 37 6.16 12.50 -3.97
CA LYS A 37 6.06 13.14 -5.29
C LYS A 37 7.32 12.96 -6.13
N ASP A 38 8.48 12.78 -5.49
CA ASP A 38 9.73 12.54 -6.20
C ASP A 38 9.90 11.09 -6.67
N GLY A 39 8.90 10.24 -6.40
CA GLY A 39 8.91 8.84 -6.84
C GLY A 39 9.56 7.88 -5.87
N ILE A 40 10.10 8.37 -4.77
CA ILE A 40 10.73 7.49 -3.78
C ILE A 40 9.65 6.87 -2.90
N ILE A 41 9.77 5.57 -2.68
CA ILE A 41 8.79 4.85 -1.87
C ILE A 41 8.77 5.41 -0.45
N MET A 42 7.57 5.62 0.07
CA MET A 42 7.36 6.20 1.38
C MET A 42 6.89 5.15 2.38
N ARG A 43 6.09 4.20 1.92
CA ARG A 43 5.45 3.24 2.80
C ARG A 43 5.00 2.03 1.99
N SER A 44 4.98 0.87 2.61
CA SER A 44 4.42 -0.32 1.97
C SER A 44 3.75 -1.17 3.03
N GLY A 45 2.82 -2.00 2.59
CA GLY A 45 2.13 -2.89 3.51
C GLY A 45 1.11 -3.75 2.78
N TYR A 46 0.37 -4.49 3.57
CA TYR A 46 -0.61 -5.44 3.05
C TYR A 46 -1.98 -5.16 3.63
N PHE A 47 -2.99 -5.37 2.81
CA PHE A 47 -4.38 -5.30 3.24
C PHE A 47 -5.07 -6.63 3.00
N GLU A 48 -6.04 -6.92 3.84
CA GLU A 48 -6.96 -8.03 3.64
C GLU A 48 -8.37 -7.47 3.81
N TYR A 49 -9.06 -7.30 2.70
CA TYR A 49 -10.42 -6.73 2.65
C TYR A 49 -10.51 -5.43 3.47
N GLY A 50 -9.61 -4.50 3.17
CA GLY A 50 -9.62 -3.18 3.78
C GLY A 50 -8.91 -3.08 5.13
N LYS A 51 -8.44 -4.18 5.68
CA LYS A 51 -7.76 -4.18 6.98
C LYS A 51 -6.27 -4.35 6.82
N GLN A 52 -5.50 -3.59 7.59
CA GLN A 52 -4.04 -3.71 7.58
C GLN A 52 -3.61 -5.03 8.20
N VAL A 53 -2.78 -5.78 7.46
CA VAL A 53 -2.24 -7.06 7.95
C VAL A 53 -0.77 -7.17 7.58
N GLY A 54 -0.07 -8.10 8.22
CA GLY A 54 1.31 -8.40 7.86
C GLY A 54 2.28 -7.30 8.24
N GLU A 55 3.38 -7.21 7.50
CA GLU A 55 4.42 -6.24 7.76
C GLU A 55 4.14 -4.92 7.05
N TRP A 56 4.21 -3.85 7.81
CA TRP A 56 4.09 -2.49 7.29
C TRP A 56 5.42 -1.78 7.46
N ILE A 57 5.93 -1.22 6.38
CA ILE A 57 7.25 -0.62 6.35
C ILE A 57 7.13 0.85 6.03
N THR A 58 7.80 1.67 6.83
CA THR A 58 7.96 3.11 6.56
C THR A 58 9.38 3.32 6.09
N TYR A 59 9.55 4.10 5.02
CA TYR A 59 10.85 4.38 4.42
C TYR A 59 11.26 5.81 4.66
N ASP A 60 12.57 6.06 4.74
CA ASP A 60 13.08 7.41 4.88
C ASP A 60 13.11 8.13 3.52
N LYS A 61 13.62 9.36 3.52
CA LYS A 61 13.64 10.18 2.31
C LYS A 61 14.46 9.60 1.18
N LYS A 62 15.36 8.68 1.49
CA LYS A 62 16.21 8.00 0.51
C LYS A 62 15.65 6.67 0.05
N GLY A 63 14.51 6.26 0.60
CA GLY A 63 13.91 4.98 0.26
C GLY A 63 14.45 3.82 1.07
N LYS A 64 15.18 4.08 2.13
CA LYS A 64 15.68 3.04 3.02
C LYS A 64 14.69 2.76 4.11
N ILE A 65 14.67 1.52 4.59
CA ILE A 65 13.74 1.13 5.66
C ILE A 65 14.04 1.94 6.92
N PHE A 66 13.01 2.65 7.39
CA PHE A 66 13.10 3.45 8.61
C PHE A 66 12.46 2.73 9.78
N LYS A 67 11.32 2.08 9.54
CA LYS A 67 10.57 1.42 10.61
C LYS A 67 9.77 0.26 10.02
N VAL A 68 9.72 -0.85 10.76
CA VAL A 68 8.89 -2.00 10.40
C VAL A 68 7.89 -2.23 11.52
N THR A 69 6.62 -2.31 11.16
CA THR A 69 5.54 -2.60 12.10
C THR A 69 4.82 -3.85 11.64
N LYS A 70 4.60 -4.78 12.54
CA LYS A 70 3.85 -5.98 12.22
C LYS A 70 2.43 -5.83 12.72
N MET A 71 1.48 -5.93 11.79
CA MET A 71 0.06 -5.89 12.13
C MET A 71 -0.38 -7.30 12.46
N LYS A 72 -1.06 -7.46 13.60
CA LYS A 72 -1.56 -8.78 13.97
C LYS A 72 -2.74 -9.13 13.10
N ALA A 73 -2.68 -10.32 12.50
CA ALA A 73 -3.83 -10.85 11.82
C ALA A 73 -4.92 -11.08 12.86
N LYS A 74 -6.14 -10.72 12.48
CA LYS A 74 -7.27 -10.94 13.37
C LYS A 74 -7.68 -12.39 13.27
N VAL A 75 -7.77 -13.05 14.37
CA VAL A 75 -8.14 -14.45 14.43
C VAL A 75 -9.65 -14.59 14.52
#